data_291173fffebf28b883671a0de76ee495
#
_entry.id   291173fffebf28b883671a0de76ee495
#
_cell.length_a   1.000
_cell.length_b   1.000
_cell.length_c   1.000
_cell.angle_alpha   90.00
_cell.angle_beta   90.00
_cell.angle_gamma   90.00
#
_symmetry.space_group_name_H-M   'P 1'
#
loop_
_entity.id
_entity.type
_entity.pdbx_description
1 polymer ?
#
loop_
_entity_poly.entity_id
_entity_poly.type
_entity_poly.pdbx_seq_one_letter_code
_entity_poly.pdbx_strand_id
1 'polypeptide(L)'
;MASKTLLIVAHAPSPNTKKLAQAAYDGANHPDIDINVILKSPQDTQPQDVLSADALLLGTTENLAYMAGLTKDFFDRCYYPVLEGKQGMPFALYIRAGQDGTGTHRAMQTITTGLRWSWIQDALILKGDWQEEFASQVEELAMTLAAGLEAGIY
;
A
#
# COMPACT_ATOMS: atom_id res chain seq x y z
N MET A 1 -12.40 23.02 3.13
CA MET A 1 -12.07 22.02 2.10
C MET A 1 -11.91 20.65 2.75
N ALA A 2 -12.40 19.64 2.08
CA ALA A 2 -12.19 18.29 2.56
C ALA A 2 -10.72 17.91 2.46
N SER A 3 -10.17 17.31 3.51
CA SER A 3 -8.81 16.77 3.48
C SER A 3 -8.74 15.59 2.54
N LYS A 4 -7.60 15.40 1.91
CA LYS A 4 -7.33 14.20 1.11
C LYS A 4 -7.19 12.98 2.01
N THR A 5 -7.45 11.80 1.48
CA THR A 5 -7.42 10.55 2.21
C THR A 5 -6.40 9.59 1.61
N LEU A 6 -5.49 9.11 2.45
CA LEU A 6 -4.59 8.00 2.12
C LEU A 6 -5.13 6.73 2.75
N LEU A 7 -5.42 5.73 1.93
CA LEU A 7 -5.80 4.40 2.38
C LEU A 7 -4.57 3.50 2.41
N ILE A 8 -4.27 2.94 3.57
CA ILE A 8 -3.23 1.94 3.74
C ILE A 8 -3.90 0.57 3.87
N VAL A 9 -3.63 -0.31 2.92
CA VAL A 9 -4.11 -1.70 2.94
C VAL A 9 -2.91 -2.57 3.24
N ALA A 10 -2.83 -3.11 4.45
CA ALA A 10 -1.65 -3.84 4.91
C ALA A 10 -2.02 -5.23 5.42
N HIS A 11 -1.44 -6.25 4.78
CA HIS A 11 -1.50 -7.62 5.26
C HIS A 11 -0.43 -7.80 6.33
N ALA A 12 -0.85 -8.02 7.57
CA ALA A 12 0.05 -8.02 8.74
C ALA A 12 -0.20 -9.25 9.61
N PRO A 13 0.17 -10.48 9.14
CA PRO A 13 -0.16 -11.72 9.83
C PRO A 13 0.77 -12.06 10.99
N SER A 14 1.83 -11.28 11.23
CA SER A 14 2.85 -11.59 12.23
C SER A 14 3.22 -10.35 13.04
N PRO A 15 3.91 -10.51 14.19
CA PRO A 15 4.39 -9.34 14.95
C PRO A 15 5.26 -8.39 14.12
N ASN A 16 6.15 -8.92 13.27
CA ASN A 16 7.02 -8.10 12.45
C ASN A 16 6.25 -7.36 11.35
N THR A 17 5.32 -8.02 10.66
CA THR A 17 4.50 -7.35 9.65
C THR A 17 3.55 -6.34 10.27
N LYS A 18 3.12 -6.55 11.52
CA LYS A 18 2.35 -5.54 12.26
C LYS A 18 3.17 -4.29 12.53
N LYS A 19 4.48 -4.45 12.82
CA LYS A 19 5.38 -3.30 12.96
C LYS A 19 5.47 -2.51 11.66
N LEU A 20 5.48 -3.18 10.51
CA LEU A 20 5.51 -2.52 9.21
C LEU A 20 4.22 -1.72 8.96
N ALA A 21 3.07 -2.31 9.26
CA ALA A 21 1.79 -1.63 9.11
C ALA A 21 1.70 -0.40 10.02
N GLN A 22 2.17 -0.52 11.26
CA GLN A 22 2.20 0.59 12.20
C GLN A 22 3.16 1.68 11.72
N ALA A 23 4.32 1.31 11.21
CA ALA A 23 5.29 2.25 10.67
C ALA A 23 4.70 3.04 9.49
N ALA A 24 3.95 2.38 8.62
CA ALA A 24 3.25 3.03 7.51
C ALA A 24 2.24 4.06 8.05
N TYR A 25 1.44 3.65 9.02
CA TYR A 25 0.45 4.53 9.62
C TYR A 25 1.11 5.74 10.28
N ASP A 26 2.17 5.52 11.06
CA ASP A 26 2.89 6.59 11.77
C ASP A 26 3.55 7.56 10.79
N GLY A 27 4.16 7.05 9.72
CA GLY A 27 4.81 7.88 8.72
C GLY A 27 3.81 8.79 7.99
N ALA A 28 2.65 8.24 7.63
CA ALA A 28 1.60 9.00 6.97
C ALA A 28 0.95 10.04 7.90
N ASN A 29 0.96 9.79 9.21
CA ASN A 29 0.42 10.68 10.23
C ASN A 29 1.47 11.62 10.82
N HIS A 30 2.55 11.90 10.09
CA HIS A 30 3.56 12.85 10.54
C HIS A 30 2.89 14.18 10.91
N PRO A 31 3.30 14.82 12.04
CA PRO A 31 2.64 16.05 12.52
C PRO A 31 2.58 17.20 11.50
N ASP A 32 3.52 17.23 10.57
CA ASP A 32 3.59 18.29 9.54
C ASP A 32 2.76 17.97 8.29
N ILE A 33 2.06 16.83 8.25
CA ILE A 33 1.26 16.42 7.10
C ILE A 33 -0.20 16.37 7.51
N ASP A 34 -1.03 17.13 6.82
CA ASP A 34 -2.48 17.25 7.15
C ASP A 34 -3.30 16.52 6.10
N ILE A 35 -3.50 15.23 6.30
CA ILE A 35 -4.38 14.37 5.49
C ILE A 35 -5.11 13.41 6.41
N ASN A 36 -6.16 12.78 5.91
CA ASN A 36 -6.82 11.66 6.59
C ASN A 36 -6.07 10.38 6.25
N VAL A 37 -5.76 9.57 7.25
CA VAL A 37 -5.08 8.29 7.05
C VAL A 37 -5.96 7.18 7.60
N ILE A 38 -6.24 6.17 6.77
CA ILE A 38 -7.03 5.01 7.14
C ILE A 38 -6.17 3.77 6.95
N LEU A 39 -6.05 2.96 7.99
CA LEU A 39 -5.33 1.68 7.93
C LEU A 39 -6.34 0.54 8.05
N LYS A 40 -6.33 -0.35 7.06
CA LYS A 40 -7.19 -1.55 7.06
C LYS A 40 -6.41 -2.77 6.60
N SER A 41 -6.86 -3.94 7.05
CA SER A 41 -6.40 -5.21 6.48
C SER A 41 -7.04 -5.41 5.09
N PRO A 42 -6.43 -6.23 4.22
CA PRO A 42 -7.02 -6.51 2.91
C PRO A 42 -8.44 -7.07 3.00
N GLN A 43 -8.66 -8.02 3.89
CA GLN A 43 -9.97 -8.68 4.04
C GLN A 43 -11.05 -7.73 4.56
N ASP A 44 -10.69 -6.68 5.27
CA ASP A 44 -11.64 -5.69 5.81
C ASP A 44 -11.86 -4.50 4.87
N THR A 45 -11.12 -4.44 3.77
CA THR A 45 -11.22 -3.33 2.81
C THR A 45 -12.28 -3.63 1.76
N GLN A 46 -13.20 -2.69 1.58
CA GLN A 46 -14.29 -2.81 0.61
C GLN A 46 -14.05 -1.87 -0.59
N PRO A 47 -14.71 -2.11 -1.74
CA PRO A 47 -14.57 -1.22 -2.88
C PRO A 47 -14.82 0.25 -2.55
N GLN A 48 -15.78 0.54 -1.66
CA GLN A 48 -16.09 1.91 -1.28
C GLN A 48 -14.92 2.60 -0.56
N ASP A 49 -14.12 1.85 0.19
CA ASP A 49 -12.92 2.40 0.85
C ASP A 49 -11.92 2.90 -0.20
N VAL A 50 -11.75 2.15 -1.27
CA VAL A 50 -10.85 2.52 -2.37
C VAL A 50 -11.43 3.72 -3.16
N LEU A 51 -12.72 3.68 -3.46
CA LEU A 51 -13.37 4.78 -4.19
C LEU A 51 -13.30 6.10 -3.42
N SER A 52 -13.31 6.04 -2.10
CA SER A 52 -13.25 7.24 -1.23
C SER A 52 -11.82 7.72 -0.99
N ALA A 53 -10.81 6.95 -1.40
CA ALA A 53 -9.40 7.30 -1.18
C ALA A 53 -8.85 8.14 -2.33
N ASP A 54 -7.87 8.98 -2.02
CA ASP A 54 -7.15 9.78 -3.00
C ASP A 54 -5.79 9.17 -3.35
N ALA A 55 -5.28 8.29 -2.51
CA ALA A 55 -4.04 7.52 -2.74
C ALA A 55 -4.13 6.21 -1.97
N LEU A 56 -3.37 5.21 -2.40
CA LEU A 56 -3.34 3.90 -1.76
C LEU A 56 -1.91 3.41 -1.56
N LEU A 57 -1.59 3.03 -0.33
CA LEU A 57 -0.36 2.31 0.01
C LEU A 57 -0.72 0.87 0.32
N LEU A 58 -0.14 -0.07 -0.42
CA LEU A 58 -0.38 -1.49 -0.22
C LEU A 58 0.84 -2.14 0.41
N GLY A 59 0.63 -2.89 1.48
CA GLY A 59 1.66 -3.72 2.08
C GLY A 59 1.24 -5.18 2.04
N THR A 60 2.11 -6.05 1.54
CA THR A 60 1.84 -7.48 1.47
C THR A 60 3.07 -8.29 1.81
N THR A 61 2.87 -9.57 2.09
CA THR A 61 3.95 -10.54 2.17
C THR A 61 4.09 -11.27 0.85
N GLU A 62 5.30 -11.77 0.58
CA GLU A 62 5.52 -12.76 -0.47
C GLU A 62 5.18 -14.13 0.09
N ASN A 63 4.17 -14.78 -0.48
CA ASN A 63 3.74 -16.12 -0.11
C ASN A 63 3.87 -17.02 -1.33
N LEU A 64 4.75 -18.03 -1.26
CA LEU A 64 4.92 -19.00 -2.34
C LEU A 64 5.20 -18.30 -3.69
N ALA A 65 6.11 -17.33 -3.67
CA ALA A 65 6.53 -16.55 -4.83
C ALA A 65 5.44 -15.65 -5.43
N TYR A 66 4.38 -15.39 -4.66
CA TYR A 66 3.24 -14.57 -5.07
C TYR A 66 2.79 -13.70 -3.91
N MET A 67 1.79 -12.86 -4.11
CA MET A 67 1.23 -12.08 -3.00
C MET A 67 0.42 -12.96 -2.05
N ALA A 68 0.20 -12.51 -0.83
CA ALA A 68 -0.66 -13.18 0.12
C ALA A 68 -2.07 -13.39 -0.46
N GLY A 69 -2.70 -14.51 -0.12
CA GLY A 69 -4.04 -14.83 -0.59
C GLY A 69 -5.08 -13.78 -0.25
N LEU A 70 -5.01 -13.21 0.97
CA LEU A 70 -5.94 -12.14 1.38
C LEU A 70 -5.72 -10.85 0.59
N THR A 71 -4.50 -10.58 0.16
CA THR A 71 -4.20 -9.45 -0.71
C THR A 71 -4.81 -9.67 -2.10
N LYS A 72 -4.70 -10.89 -2.64
CA LYS A 72 -5.32 -11.23 -3.93
C LYS A 72 -6.84 -11.17 -3.83
N ASP A 73 -7.41 -11.65 -2.73
CA ASP A 73 -8.85 -11.55 -2.47
C ASP A 73 -9.32 -10.11 -2.50
N PHE A 74 -8.56 -9.19 -1.90
CA PHE A 74 -8.85 -7.76 -1.97
C PHE A 74 -8.98 -7.29 -3.41
N PHE A 75 -8.02 -7.65 -4.27
CA PHE A 75 -8.07 -7.27 -5.68
C PHE A 75 -9.23 -7.94 -6.42
N ASP A 76 -9.51 -9.20 -6.14
CA ASP A 76 -10.63 -9.91 -6.77
C ASP A 76 -11.97 -9.23 -6.45
N ARG A 77 -12.14 -8.74 -5.23
CA ARG A 77 -13.38 -8.07 -4.81
C ARG A 77 -13.47 -6.63 -5.29
N CYS A 78 -12.34 -5.93 -5.40
CA CYS A 78 -12.34 -4.49 -5.65
C CYS A 78 -12.07 -4.11 -7.11
N TYR A 79 -11.44 -4.99 -7.90
CA TYR A 79 -10.95 -4.65 -9.24
C TYR A 79 -12.03 -4.02 -10.12
N TYR A 80 -13.09 -4.76 -10.41
CA TYR A 80 -14.14 -4.26 -11.30
C TYR A 80 -14.95 -3.10 -10.69
N PRO A 81 -15.34 -3.16 -9.42
CA PRO A 81 -16.06 -2.03 -8.82
C PRO A 81 -15.32 -0.69 -8.84
N VAL A 82 -13.98 -0.70 -8.80
CA VAL A 82 -13.21 0.56 -8.77
C VAL A 82 -12.59 0.94 -10.11
N LEU A 83 -12.66 0.03 -11.09
CA LEU A 83 -11.91 0.15 -12.35
C LEU A 83 -12.15 1.50 -13.06
N GLU A 84 -13.39 1.94 -13.15
CA GLU A 84 -13.73 3.16 -13.89
C GLU A 84 -13.62 4.43 -13.04
N GLY A 85 -13.43 4.30 -11.73
CA GLY A 85 -13.51 5.45 -10.83
C GLY A 85 -12.18 5.97 -10.30
N LYS A 86 -11.09 5.22 -10.46
CA LYS A 86 -9.82 5.56 -9.80
C LYS A 86 -8.63 5.54 -10.73
N GLN A 87 -8.80 5.77 -12.01
CA GLN A 87 -7.69 5.89 -12.94
C GLN A 87 -6.76 7.03 -12.49
N GLY A 88 -5.46 6.76 -12.50
CA GLY A 88 -4.44 7.72 -12.09
C GLY A 88 -4.24 7.86 -10.60
N MET A 89 -4.92 7.04 -9.79
CA MET A 89 -4.74 7.12 -8.33
C MET A 89 -3.28 6.85 -7.96
N PRO A 90 -2.64 7.75 -7.18
CA PRO A 90 -1.28 7.52 -6.68
C PRO A 90 -1.20 6.23 -5.85
N PHE A 91 -0.17 5.44 -6.12
CA PHE A 91 -0.01 4.12 -5.52
C PHE A 91 1.43 3.87 -5.12
N ALA A 92 1.62 3.24 -3.97
CA ALA A 92 2.93 2.76 -3.51
C ALA A 92 2.78 1.37 -2.92
N LEU A 93 3.86 0.60 -2.95
CA LEU A 93 3.87 -0.80 -2.54
C LEU A 93 5.10 -1.12 -1.71
N TYR A 94 4.89 -1.84 -0.59
CA TYR A 94 5.99 -2.55 0.05
C TYR A 94 5.68 -4.04 0.13
N ILE A 95 6.74 -4.86 0.00
CA ILE A 95 6.64 -6.32 0.01
C ILE A 95 7.61 -6.85 1.07
N ARG A 96 7.11 -7.61 2.04
CA ARG A 96 7.97 -8.35 2.95
C ARG A 96 8.23 -9.71 2.34
N ALA A 97 9.45 -9.92 1.87
CA ALA A 97 9.80 -11.10 1.06
C ALA A 97 10.86 -11.95 1.76
N GLY A 98 10.61 -13.25 1.85
CA GLY A 98 11.62 -14.20 2.30
C GLY A 98 12.67 -14.49 1.22
N GLN A 99 12.27 -14.36 -0.04
CA GLN A 99 13.14 -14.48 -1.20
C GLN A 99 13.31 -13.12 -1.88
N ASP A 100 13.08 -13.04 -3.19
CA ASP A 100 13.37 -11.82 -3.93
C ASP A 100 12.15 -10.92 -4.19
N GLY A 101 10.94 -11.40 -3.92
CA GLY A 101 9.71 -10.62 -4.13
C GLY A 101 9.33 -10.41 -5.59
N THR A 102 10.05 -11.01 -6.54
CA THR A 102 9.87 -10.75 -7.97
C THR A 102 8.48 -11.14 -8.47
N GLY A 103 7.98 -12.32 -8.07
CA GLY A 103 6.66 -12.78 -8.49
C GLY A 103 5.54 -11.88 -7.98
N THR A 104 5.64 -11.45 -6.72
CA THR A 104 4.69 -10.51 -6.12
C THR A 104 4.72 -9.18 -6.86
N HIS A 105 5.91 -8.64 -7.11
CA HIS A 105 6.08 -7.36 -7.79
C HIS A 105 5.47 -7.40 -9.18
N ARG A 106 5.75 -8.45 -9.96
CA ARG A 106 5.21 -8.62 -11.31
C ARG A 106 3.68 -8.69 -11.31
N ALA A 107 3.12 -9.45 -10.38
CA ALA A 107 1.66 -9.57 -10.26
C ALA A 107 1.02 -8.21 -9.94
N MET A 108 1.64 -7.43 -9.04
CA MET A 108 1.16 -6.10 -8.69
C MET A 108 1.21 -5.15 -9.90
N GLN A 109 2.29 -5.20 -10.67
CA GLN A 109 2.39 -4.38 -11.87
C GLN A 109 1.28 -4.72 -12.87
N THR A 110 0.99 -6.00 -13.06
CA THR A 110 -0.07 -6.45 -13.96
C THR A 110 -1.44 -5.92 -13.51
N ILE A 111 -1.76 -6.09 -12.24
CA ILE A 111 -3.07 -5.68 -11.71
C ILE A 111 -3.24 -4.16 -11.74
N THR A 112 -2.23 -3.44 -11.25
CA THR A 112 -2.31 -1.96 -11.17
C THR A 112 -2.26 -1.29 -12.54
N THR A 113 -1.59 -1.91 -13.51
CA THR A 113 -1.64 -1.44 -14.90
C THR A 113 -3.06 -1.54 -15.45
N GLY A 114 -3.74 -2.65 -15.18
CA GLY A 114 -5.14 -2.80 -15.57
C GLY A 114 -6.06 -1.76 -14.90
N LEU A 115 -5.80 -1.46 -13.64
CA LEU A 115 -6.52 -0.44 -12.88
C LEU A 115 -6.11 0.99 -13.26
N ARG A 116 -5.02 1.15 -13.99
CA ARG A 116 -4.44 2.45 -14.38
C ARG A 116 -4.05 3.31 -13.18
N TRP A 117 -3.58 2.65 -12.10
CA TRP A 117 -3.05 3.37 -10.95
C TRP A 117 -1.64 3.90 -11.27
N SER A 118 -1.27 5.00 -10.64
CA SER A 118 -0.02 5.69 -10.91
C SER A 118 0.99 5.40 -9.80
N TRP A 119 2.00 4.59 -10.10
CA TRP A 119 3.08 4.31 -9.15
C TRP A 119 3.91 5.57 -8.92
N ILE A 120 4.07 5.98 -7.65
CA ILE A 120 4.87 7.16 -7.32
C ILE A 120 6.36 6.86 -7.29
N GLN A 121 6.73 5.61 -7.08
CA GLN A 121 8.11 5.12 -7.08
C GLN A 121 8.12 3.61 -7.21
N ASP A 122 9.31 3.02 -7.34
CA ASP A 122 9.48 1.57 -7.40
C ASP A 122 9.03 0.90 -6.12
N ALA A 123 8.62 -0.37 -6.21
CA ALA A 123 8.25 -1.16 -5.06
C ALA A 123 9.39 -1.24 -4.04
N LEU A 124 9.06 -1.08 -2.77
CA LEU A 124 9.99 -1.30 -1.68
C LEU A 124 9.94 -2.79 -1.31
N ILE A 125 11.00 -3.52 -1.63
CA ILE A 125 11.08 -4.96 -1.36
C ILE A 125 12.02 -5.18 -0.17
N LEU A 126 11.46 -5.67 0.93
CA LEU A 126 12.15 -5.90 2.20
C LEU A 126 12.50 -7.39 2.28
N LYS A 127 13.71 -7.74 1.85
CA LYS A 127 14.11 -9.14 1.62
C LYS A 127 14.88 -9.75 2.77
N GLY A 128 14.71 -11.06 2.92
CA GLY A 128 15.57 -11.87 3.78
C GLY A 128 15.21 -11.78 5.25
N ASP A 129 16.23 -11.96 6.10
CA ASP A 129 16.02 -11.92 7.54
C ASP A 129 15.51 -10.56 7.99
N TRP A 130 14.70 -10.57 9.06
CA TRP A 130 14.14 -9.32 9.60
C TRP A 130 15.25 -8.35 10.02
N GLN A 131 15.08 -7.09 9.65
CA GLN A 131 15.95 -5.99 10.07
C GLN A 131 15.08 -4.83 10.53
N GLU A 132 15.53 -4.13 11.57
CA GLU A 132 14.78 -2.98 12.11
C GLU A 132 14.64 -1.84 11.10
N GLU A 133 15.59 -1.71 10.17
CA GLU A 133 15.53 -0.72 9.10
C GLU A 133 14.31 -0.90 8.20
N PHE A 134 13.74 -2.09 8.14
CA PHE A 134 12.54 -2.33 7.33
C PHE A 134 11.39 -1.41 7.76
N ALA A 135 11.20 -1.27 9.08
CA ALA A 135 10.17 -0.37 9.60
C ALA A 135 10.44 1.09 9.23
N SER A 136 11.70 1.53 9.35
CA SER A 136 12.09 2.90 8.99
C SER A 136 11.87 3.18 7.50
N GLN A 137 12.15 2.19 6.65
CA GLN A 137 11.95 2.32 5.20
C GLN A 137 10.47 2.42 4.84
N VAL A 138 9.62 1.64 5.50
CA VAL A 138 8.17 1.70 5.29
C VAL A 138 7.60 3.04 5.78
N GLU A 139 8.06 3.51 6.94
CA GLU A 139 7.68 4.81 7.47
C GLU A 139 8.00 5.92 6.49
N GLU A 140 9.21 5.90 5.91
CA GLU A 140 9.65 6.88 4.93
C GLU A 140 8.80 6.82 3.65
N LEU A 141 8.50 5.61 3.17
CA LEU A 141 7.64 5.43 1.99
C LEU A 141 6.25 6.04 2.22
N ALA A 142 5.65 5.75 3.37
CA ALA A 142 4.32 6.27 3.71
C ALA A 142 4.35 7.80 3.85
N MET A 143 5.40 8.33 4.47
CA MET A 143 5.58 9.77 4.62
C MET A 143 5.71 10.46 3.25
N THR A 144 6.48 9.87 2.35
CA THR A 144 6.69 10.39 0.98
C THR A 144 5.36 10.45 0.23
N LEU A 145 4.57 9.37 0.28
CA LEU A 145 3.28 9.32 -0.38
C LEU A 145 2.31 10.34 0.23
N ALA A 146 2.25 10.41 1.56
CA ALA A 146 1.36 11.32 2.27
C ALA A 146 1.71 12.79 2.00
N ALA A 147 3.00 13.14 2.06
CA ALA A 147 3.43 14.51 1.82
C ALA A 147 3.17 14.95 0.37
N GLY A 148 3.45 14.08 -0.58
CA GLY A 148 3.18 14.36 -2.00
C GLY A 148 1.70 14.49 -2.28
N LEU A 149 0.87 13.68 -1.62
CA LEU A 149 -0.58 13.77 -1.74
C LEU A 149 -1.09 15.11 -1.20
N GLU A 150 -0.65 15.50 -0.01
CA GLU A 150 -1.04 16.78 0.59
C GLU A 150 -0.64 17.95 -0.30
N ALA A 151 0.57 17.92 -0.84
CA ALA A 151 1.12 18.99 -1.67
C ALA A 151 0.54 19.02 -3.09
N GLY A 152 -0.24 18.02 -3.48
CA GLY A 152 -0.81 17.96 -4.82
C GLY A 152 0.19 17.65 -5.91
N ILE A 153 1.28 16.93 -5.57
CA ILE A 153 2.33 16.55 -6.53
C ILE A 153 1.84 15.43 -7.45
N TYR A 154 0.96 14.57 -6.95
CA TYR A 154 0.45 13.40 -7.68
C TYR A 154 -0.92 13.66 -8.29
#